data_89b992c1c8f3fd6d5068bbb91ce72119
#
_entry.id   89b992c1c8f3fd6d5068bbb91ce72119
#
_cell.length_a   1.000
_cell.length_b   1.000
_cell.length_c   1.000
_cell.angle_alpha   90.00
_cell.angle_beta   90.00
_cell.angle_gamma   90.00
#
_symmetry.space_group_name_H-M   'P 1'
#
loop_
_entity.id
_entity.type
_entity.pdbx_description
1 polymer ?
#
loop_
_entity_poly.entity_id
_entity_poly.type
_entity_poly.pdbx_seq_one_letter_code
_entity_poly.pdbx_strand_id
1 'polypeptide(L)'
;NRVAVVPAQSDKMSIWIRDSMLPVRAEDGHSKLLIQDRTYWPGAGDNTIAPTLAAVHSQDEHNAITSQAHPALRIDGGNILSNNKQIIVGSDSIRHTRDRLQELAQDPARAQEIEEFYARSSGQPATDKDKMWEELPKLVFESEFGRPALVIARDRDQPAFHIDMTTTPIGDHKFLVGDPILAIEALKALSPEERAATNREMALNAGITSGEDLIGKLIAAEDNASNQANYDATAAELKEAGYEIERMPALMGLRTTWSVPYLTYNNYILKRYPADDGNEVKKVYLPQYGCAVLDKMAENIYRANGYEVTPLQMGSISKLEGAIRCSSYAIEREF
;
A
#
# COMPACT_ATOMS: atom_id res chain seq x y z
N ASN A 1 21.76 -11.54 12.87
CA ASN A 1 20.58 -11.62 12.02
C ASN A 1 20.16 -13.08 11.91
N ARG A 2 18.96 -13.41 12.35
CA ARG A 2 18.38 -14.75 12.20
C ARG A 2 17.29 -14.68 11.13
N VAL A 3 17.36 -15.57 10.15
CA VAL A 3 16.31 -15.81 9.18
C VAL A 3 15.64 -17.12 9.55
N ALA A 4 14.34 -17.11 9.78
CA ALA A 4 13.54 -18.31 9.93
C ALA A 4 12.72 -18.53 8.65
N VAL A 5 12.70 -19.77 8.18
CA VAL A 5 11.84 -20.18 7.07
C VAL A 5 10.62 -20.88 7.66
N VAL A 6 9.46 -20.29 7.46
CA VAL A 6 8.17 -20.87 7.88
C VAL A 6 7.56 -21.56 6.68
N PRO A 7 7.32 -22.88 6.72
CA PRO A 7 6.70 -23.59 5.62
C PRO A 7 5.28 -23.07 5.35
N ALA A 8 4.95 -22.86 4.09
CA ALA A 8 3.58 -22.56 3.69
C ALA A 8 2.65 -23.75 3.96
N GLN A 9 1.44 -23.47 4.44
CA GLN A 9 0.41 -24.50 4.67
C GLN A 9 -0.48 -24.71 3.43
N SER A 10 -0.26 -23.96 2.38
CA SER A 10 -1.01 -24.04 1.12
C SER A 10 -0.10 -23.78 -0.06
N ASP A 11 -0.36 -24.44 -1.17
CA ASP A 11 0.25 -24.19 -2.48
C ASP A 11 -0.43 -23.05 -3.26
N LYS A 12 -1.52 -22.50 -2.73
CA LYS A 12 -2.33 -21.43 -3.32
C LYS A 12 -2.07 -20.08 -2.64
N MET A 13 -0.83 -19.78 -2.31
CA MET A 13 -0.44 -18.52 -1.69
C MET A 13 -0.03 -17.51 -2.76
N SER A 14 -0.41 -16.26 -2.54
CA SER A 14 0.10 -15.11 -3.29
C SER A 14 1.53 -14.77 -2.83
N ILE A 15 2.32 -14.18 -3.72
CA ILE A 15 3.59 -13.54 -3.35
C ILE A 15 3.37 -12.20 -2.62
N TRP A 16 2.14 -11.69 -2.62
CA TRP A 16 1.75 -10.41 -2.04
C TRP A 16 1.31 -10.57 -0.59
N ILE A 17 2.27 -10.87 0.28
CA ILE A 17 2.02 -11.07 1.72
C ILE A 17 1.35 -9.87 2.39
N ARG A 18 1.55 -8.66 1.86
CA ARG A 18 0.93 -7.43 2.35
C ARG A 18 -0.59 -7.49 2.37
N ASP A 19 -1.18 -8.20 1.43
CA ASP A 19 -2.62 -8.27 1.26
C ASP A 19 -3.27 -9.33 2.14
N SER A 20 -2.49 -10.20 2.77
CA SER A 20 -3.00 -11.33 3.55
C SER A 20 -3.40 -10.97 4.99
N MET A 21 -2.83 -9.90 5.54
CA MET A 21 -3.01 -9.53 6.94
C MET A 21 -2.66 -8.07 7.18
N LEU A 22 -3.03 -7.55 8.35
CA LEU A 22 -2.65 -6.23 8.80
C LEU A 22 -2.24 -6.30 10.28
N PRO A 23 -0.98 -6.00 10.64
CA PRO A 23 -0.58 -5.94 12.03
C PRO A 23 -1.10 -4.66 12.67
N VAL A 24 -1.75 -4.83 13.81
CA VAL A 24 -2.21 -3.77 14.70
C VAL A 24 -1.69 -4.05 16.10
N ARG A 25 -1.56 -3.01 16.90
CA ARG A 25 -1.22 -3.16 18.31
C ARG A 25 -2.51 -3.29 19.11
N ALA A 26 -2.66 -4.38 19.84
CA ALA A 26 -3.78 -4.59 20.72
C ALA A 26 -3.66 -3.70 21.99
N GLU A 27 -4.76 -3.53 22.75
CA GLU A 27 -4.79 -2.71 23.96
C GLU A 27 -3.80 -3.19 25.03
N ASP A 28 -3.53 -4.49 25.10
CA ASP A 28 -2.55 -5.10 25.99
C ASP A 28 -1.09 -4.89 25.54
N GLY A 29 -0.86 -4.19 24.43
CA GLY A 29 0.43 -3.89 23.88
C GLY A 29 1.02 -4.98 22.98
N HIS A 30 0.38 -6.15 22.85
CA HIS A 30 0.82 -7.22 21.96
C HIS A 30 0.47 -6.95 20.50
N SER A 31 1.19 -7.58 19.58
CA SER A 31 0.88 -7.50 18.15
C SER A 31 -0.28 -8.44 17.80
N LYS A 32 -1.27 -7.91 17.11
CA LYS A 32 -2.41 -8.65 16.56
C LYS A 32 -2.38 -8.58 15.04
N LEU A 33 -2.47 -9.71 14.38
CA LEU A 33 -2.59 -9.80 12.93
C LEU A 33 -4.07 -9.88 12.55
N LEU A 34 -4.60 -8.82 11.97
CA LEU A 34 -5.94 -8.83 11.40
C LEU A 34 -5.94 -9.56 10.08
N ILE A 35 -6.88 -10.48 9.91
CA ILE A 35 -7.06 -11.28 8.71
C ILE A 35 -8.32 -10.83 8.00
N GLN A 36 -8.24 -10.74 6.67
CA GLN A 36 -9.38 -10.65 5.79
C GLN A 36 -9.75 -12.03 5.26
N ASP A 37 -11.02 -12.34 5.22
CA ASP A 37 -11.51 -13.55 4.54
C ASP A 37 -11.49 -13.31 3.01
N ARG A 38 -10.53 -13.94 2.33
CA ARG A 38 -10.34 -13.89 0.87
C ARG A 38 -10.79 -15.20 0.22
N THR A 39 -12.08 -15.40 0.14
CA THR A 39 -12.63 -16.62 -0.48
C THR A 39 -12.62 -16.61 -2.02
N TYR A 40 -12.35 -15.45 -2.63
CA TYR A 40 -12.56 -15.22 -4.07
C TYR A 40 -11.29 -14.91 -4.89
N TRP A 41 -10.10 -14.88 -4.28
CA TRP A 41 -8.86 -14.51 -4.95
C TRP A 41 -7.91 -15.72 -5.11
N PRO A 42 -7.00 -15.73 -6.13
CA PRO A 42 -6.00 -16.79 -6.28
C PRO A 42 -5.16 -17.10 -5.04
N GLY A 43 -5.04 -16.14 -4.12
CA GLY A 43 -4.40 -16.30 -2.81
C GLY A 43 -5.30 -16.87 -1.72
N ALA A 44 -6.22 -17.80 -2.01
CA ALA A 44 -7.08 -18.40 -0.97
C ALA A 44 -6.29 -19.05 0.19
N GLY A 45 -5.01 -19.40 -0.04
CA GLY A 45 -4.09 -19.89 1.00
C GLY A 45 -3.51 -18.79 1.90
N ASP A 46 -3.66 -17.52 1.52
CA ASP A 46 -3.11 -16.37 2.26
C ASP A 46 -3.72 -16.26 3.66
N ASN A 47 -4.95 -16.75 3.87
CA ASN A 47 -5.60 -16.79 5.19
C ASN A 47 -4.87 -17.67 6.19
N THR A 48 -3.96 -18.54 5.75
CA THR A 48 -3.16 -19.39 6.62
C THR A 48 -1.90 -18.72 7.14
N ILE A 49 -1.47 -17.61 6.53
CA ILE A 49 -0.19 -16.94 6.84
C ILE A 49 -0.19 -16.40 8.27
N ALA A 50 -1.16 -15.55 8.61
CA ALA A 50 -1.22 -14.91 9.92
C ALA A 50 -1.40 -15.92 11.06
N PRO A 51 -2.29 -16.92 10.99
CA PRO A 51 -2.37 -17.97 11.99
C PRO A 51 -1.07 -18.77 12.15
N THR A 52 -0.38 -19.06 11.03
CA THR A 52 0.91 -19.78 11.06
C THR A 52 1.99 -18.94 11.75
N LEU A 53 2.08 -17.66 11.43
CA LEU A 53 3.01 -16.73 12.07
C LEU A 53 2.71 -16.59 13.56
N ALA A 54 1.43 -16.43 13.93
CA ALA A 54 1.02 -16.37 15.32
C ALA A 54 1.42 -17.65 16.08
N ALA A 55 1.20 -18.84 15.51
CA ALA A 55 1.59 -20.10 16.12
C ALA A 55 3.10 -20.26 16.30
N VAL A 56 3.91 -19.77 15.37
CA VAL A 56 5.38 -19.80 15.49
C VAL A 56 5.87 -18.85 16.57
N HIS A 57 5.28 -17.65 16.65
CA HIS A 57 5.69 -16.62 17.62
C HIS A 57 5.07 -16.79 19.02
N SER A 58 3.96 -17.54 19.16
CA SER A 58 3.30 -17.80 20.46
C SER A 58 4.16 -18.61 21.43
N GLN A 59 5.31 -19.14 20.99
CA GLN A 59 6.28 -19.84 21.84
C GLN A 59 7.16 -18.85 22.64
N ASP A 60 7.10 -17.55 22.33
CA ASP A 60 7.80 -16.50 23.08
C ASP A 60 6.75 -15.71 23.89
N GLU A 61 6.70 -15.97 25.20
CA GLU A 61 5.73 -15.34 26.11
C GLU A 61 5.86 -13.80 26.17
N HIS A 62 7.00 -13.24 25.76
CA HIS A 62 7.28 -11.80 25.81
C HIS A 62 6.85 -11.08 24.52
N ASN A 63 6.71 -11.81 23.41
CA ASN A 63 6.37 -11.28 22.09
C ASN A 63 5.23 -12.06 21.45
N ALA A 64 4.17 -12.36 22.20
CA ALA A 64 3.04 -13.12 21.69
C ALA A 64 2.35 -12.35 20.55
N ILE A 65 2.28 -12.97 19.38
CA ILE A 65 1.53 -12.48 18.23
C ILE A 65 0.25 -13.29 18.14
N THR A 66 -0.90 -12.61 18.06
CA THR A 66 -2.19 -13.26 17.85
C THR A 66 -2.69 -13.01 16.44
N SER A 67 -3.62 -13.82 15.95
CA SER A 67 -4.31 -13.59 14.69
C SER A 67 -5.81 -13.57 14.91
N GLN A 68 -6.52 -12.67 14.24
CA GLN A 68 -7.95 -12.50 14.38
C GLN A 68 -8.59 -12.14 13.03
N ALA A 69 -9.62 -12.87 12.65
CA ALA A 69 -10.47 -12.47 11.53
C ALA A 69 -11.42 -11.34 11.97
N HIS A 70 -11.43 -10.26 11.21
CA HIS A 70 -12.38 -9.17 11.47
C HIS A 70 -13.64 -9.38 10.63
N PRO A 71 -14.85 -9.41 11.23
CA PRO A 71 -16.07 -9.78 10.53
C PRO A 71 -16.50 -8.74 9.48
N ALA A 72 -16.21 -7.46 9.72
CA ALA A 72 -16.68 -6.34 8.89
C ALA A 72 -15.60 -5.75 7.99
N LEU A 73 -14.34 -5.65 8.45
CA LEU A 73 -13.29 -5.01 7.68
C LEU A 73 -12.94 -5.83 6.44
N ARG A 74 -12.88 -5.13 5.32
CA ARG A 74 -12.34 -5.61 4.05
C ARG A 74 -11.07 -4.84 3.75
N ILE A 75 -9.94 -5.47 4.03
CA ILE A 75 -8.63 -4.81 4.01
C ILE A 75 -7.74 -5.48 2.99
N ASP A 76 -7.18 -4.67 2.11
CA ASP A 76 -5.94 -4.98 1.44
C ASP A 76 -4.84 -4.13 2.06
N GLY A 77 -3.77 -4.74 2.57
CA GLY A 77 -2.73 -4.02 3.29
C GLY A 77 -2.01 -2.97 2.43
N GLY A 78 -2.08 -3.09 1.10
CA GLY A 78 -1.63 -2.07 0.16
C GLY A 78 -2.54 -0.83 0.14
N ASN A 79 -3.80 -0.96 0.55
CA ASN A 79 -4.76 0.14 0.64
C ASN A 79 -4.77 0.86 1.99
N ILE A 80 -3.85 0.50 2.89
CA ILE A 80 -3.74 1.14 4.20
C ILE A 80 -2.31 1.61 4.42
N LEU A 81 -2.17 2.91 4.63
CA LEU A 81 -0.94 3.56 5.03
C LEU A 81 -1.14 4.18 6.42
N SER A 82 -0.06 4.52 7.08
CA SER A 82 -0.13 5.21 8.38
C SER A 82 1.05 6.13 8.58
N ASN A 83 0.81 7.18 9.33
CA ASN A 83 1.82 7.99 9.98
C ASN A 83 1.49 8.10 11.49
N ASN A 84 2.20 8.93 12.25
CA ASN A 84 1.92 9.07 13.69
C ASN A 84 0.58 9.75 14.00
N LYS A 85 -0.03 10.45 13.04
CA LYS A 85 -1.28 11.20 13.24
C LYS A 85 -2.53 10.38 12.95
N GLN A 86 -2.51 9.61 11.85
CA GLN A 86 -3.70 8.95 11.34
C GLN A 86 -3.37 7.78 10.44
N ILE A 87 -4.37 6.96 10.14
CA ILE A 87 -4.35 6.01 9.04
C ILE A 87 -4.88 6.67 7.77
N ILE A 88 -4.36 6.23 6.62
CA ILE A 88 -4.80 6.67 5.31
C ILE A 88 -5.36 5.44 4.61
N VAL A 89 -6.61 5.51 4.19
CA VAL A 89 -7.36 4.36 3.67
C VAL A 89 -7.83 4.67 2.24
N GLY A 90 -7.57 3.76 1.33
CA GLY A 90 -8.10 3.85 -0.02
C GLY A 90 -9.62 3.61 -0.07
N SER A 91 -10.30 4.32 -0.96
CA SER A 91 -11.76 4.24 -1.10
C SER A 91 -12.29 2.84 -1.38
N ASP A 92 -11.52 1.97 -2.04
CA ASP A 92 -11.90 0.59 -2.30
C ASP A 92 -12.11 -0.20 -1.01
N SER A 93 -11.21 -0.06 -0.03
CA SER A 93 -11.36 -0.70 1.29
C SER A 93 -12.59 -0.17 2.05
N ILE A 94 -12.90 1.12 1.93
CA ILE A 94 -14.10 1.74 2.51
C ILE A 94 -15.36 1.16 1.86
N ARG A 95 -15.40 1.09 0.53
CA ARG A 95 -16.53 0.55 -0.23
C ARG A 95 -16.78 -0.92 0.11
N HIS A 96 -15.75 -1.74 0.07
CA HIS A 96 -15.86 -3.17 0.38
C HIS A 96 -16.25 -3.42 1.84
N THR A 97 -15.79 -2.60 2.78
CA THR A 97 -16.21 -2.66 4.18
C THR A 97 -17.68 -2.29 4.32
N ARG A 98 -18.15 -1.25 3.61
CA ARG A 98 -19.58 -0.88 3.59
C ARG A 98 -20.44 -2.03 3.08
N ASP A 99 -20.07 -2.61 1.94
CA ASP A 99 -20.81 -3.70 1.33
C ASP A 99 -20.92 -4.89 2.30
N ARG A 100 -19.82 -5.20 2.99
CA ARG A 100 -19.82 -6.27 4.01
C ARG A 100 -20.68 -5.94 5.22
N LEU A 101 -20.66 -4.72 5.71
CA LEU A 101 -21.54 -4.29 6.80
C LEU A 101 -23.01 -4.38 6.41
N GLN A 102 -23.36 -4.04 5.16
CA GLN A 102 -24.72 -4.19 4.62
C GLN A 102 -25.14 -5.66 4.51
N GLU A 103 -24.22 -6.56 4.14
CA GLU A 103 -24.48 -7.99 4.16
C GLU A 103 -24.76 -8.50 5.60
N LEU A 104 -23.94 -8.09 6.57
CA LEU A 104 -24.12 -8.46 7.97
C LEU A 104 -25.45 -7.95 8.53
N ALA A 105 -25.87 -6.75 8.14
CA ALA A 105 -27.13 -6.13 8.54
C ALA A 105 -28.38 -6.80 7.98
N GLN A 106 -28.26 -7.81 7.11
CA GLN A 106 -29.40 -8.67 6.72
C GLN A 106 -29.90 -9.52 7.90
N ASP A 107 -29.05 -9.79 8.87
CA ASP A 107 -29.46 -10.36 10.17
C ASP A 107 -29.96 -9.21 11.08
N PRO A 108 -31.20 -9.27 11.57
CA PRO A 108 -31.75 -8.21 12.42
C PRO A 108 -30.97 -7.95 13.70
N ALA A 109 -30.36 -8.96 14.32
CA ALA A 109 -29.54 -8.79 15.52
C ALA A 109 -28.25 -8.04 15.19
N ARG A 110 -27.61 -8.38 14.07
CA ARG A 110 -26.43 -7.68 13.57
C ARG A 110 -26.75 -6.26 13.11
N ALA A 111 -27.89 -6.03 12.50
CA ALA A 111 -28.33 -4.69 12.12
C ALA A 111 -28.43 -3.77 13.35
N GLN A 112 -29.01 -4.26 14.45
CA GLN A 112 -29.10 -3.51 15.70
C GLN A 112 -27.70 -3.22 16.28
N GLU A 113 -26.80 -4.20 16.34
CA GLU A 113 -25.41 -4.02 16.80
C GLU A 113 -24.67 -2.94 16.00
N ILE A 114 -24.85 -2.94 14.67
CA ILE A 114 -24.25 -1.98 13.74
C ILE A 114 -24.79 -0.55 13.97
N GLU A 115 -26.10 -0.42 14.16
CA GLU A 115 -26.73 0.88 14.46
C GLU A 115 -26.30 1.43 15.82
N GLU A 116 -26.21 0.58 16.83
CA GLU A 116 -25.69 0.95 18.16
C GLU A 116 -24.22 1.35 18.10
N PHE A 117 -23.39 0.62 17.31
CA PHE A 117 -22.00 1.00 17.10
C PHE A 117 -21.89 2.38 16.42
N TYR A 118 -22.68 2.63 15.37
CA TYR A 118 -22.69 3.92 14.70
C TYR A 118 -23.09 5.04 15.67
N ALA A 119 -24.17 4.85 16.43
CA ALA A 119 -24.64 5.85 17.38
C ALA A 119 -23.57 6.19 18.45
N ARG A 120 -22.87 5.19 18.97
CA ARG A 120 -21.78 5.40 19.94
C ARG A 120 -20.58 6.11 19.33
N SER A 121 -20.18 5.71 18.12
CA SER A 121 -18.93 6.19 17.50
C SER A 121 -19.10 7.57 16.85
N SER A 122 -20.26 7.87 16.26
CA SER A 122 -20.56 9.16 15.62
C SER A 122 -21.15 10.20 16.61
N GLY A 123 -21.73 9.75 17.72
CA GLY A 123 -22.55 10.59 18.60
C GLY A 123 -23.91 10.98 18.00
N GLN A 124 -24.34 10.33 16.91
CA GLN A 124 -25.58 10.64 16.19
C GLN A 124 -26.49 9.39 16.12
N PRO A 125 -27.82 9.57 16.18
CA PRO A 125 -28.73 8.44 16.03
C PRO A 125 -28.70 7.90 14.59
N ALA A 126 -28.87 6.58 14.43
CA ALA A 126 -28.90 5.90 13.13
C ALA A 126 -30.23 6.07 12.37
N THR A 127 -30.86 7.25 12.45
CA THR A 127 -32.15 7.54 11.81
C THR A 127 -32.00 7.86 10.32
N ASP A 128 -30.92 8.52 9.93
CA ASP A 128 -30.54 8.75 8.54
C ASP A 128 -29.66 7.60 8.08
N LYS A 129 -30.26 6.63 7.38
CA LYS A 129 -29.56 5.42 6.94
C LYS A 129 -28.54 5.70 5.86
N ASP A 130 -28.78 6.63 4.97
CA ASP A 130 -27.86 6.96 3.88
C ASP A 130 -26.56 7.55 4.49
N LYS A 131 -26.70 8.52 5.35
CA LYS A 131 -25.58 9.11 6.09
C LYS A 131 -24.83 8.07 6.93
N MET A 132 -25.57 7.23 7.64
CA MET A 132 -24.96 6.15 8.42
C MET A 132 -24.09 5.25 7.56
N TRP A 133 -24.59 4.78 6.41
CA TRP A 133 -23.84 3.90 5.51
C TRP A 133 -22.64 4.59 4.83
N GLU A 134 -22.67 5.89 4.68
CA GLU A 134 -21.53 6.67 4.18
C GLU A 134 -20.41 6.77 5.22
N GLU A 135 -20.75 7.07 6.48
CA GLU A 135 -19.79 7.34 7.55
C GLU A 135 -19.27 6.08 8.26
N LEU A 136 -20.14 5.08 8.41
CA LEU A 136 -19.89 3.89 9.21
C LEU A 136 -18.60 3.12 8.86
N PRO A 137 -18.25 2.87 7.58
CA PRO A 137 -17.02 2.15 7.26
C PRO A 137 -15.78 2.86 7.80
N LYS A 138 -15.72 4.18 7.68
CA LYS A 138 -14.62 5.00 8.23
C LYS A 138 -14.53 4.86 9.75
N LEU A 139 -15.67 4.92 10.45
CA LEU A 139 -15.72 4.77 11.91
C LEU A 139 -15.26 3.37 12.37
N VAL A 140 -15.54 2.34 11.59
CA VAL A 140 -15.03 0.98 11.89
C VAL A 140 -13.50 0.94 11.78
N PHE A 141 -12.92 1.57 10.76
CA PHE A 141 -11.46 1.70 10.66
C PHE A 141 -10.89 2.50 11.83
N GLU A 142 -11.46 3.64 12.16
CA GLU A 142 -11.01 4.47 13.27
C GLU A 142 -11.05 3.74 14.63
N SER A 143 -12.11 2.97 14.85
CA SER A 143 -12.27 2.16 16.06
C SER A 143 -11.23 1.04 16.15
N GLU A 144 -11.01 0.29 15.06
CA GLU A 144 -10.09 -0.85 15.07
C GLU A 144 -8.62 -0.40 15.19
N PHE A 145 -8.27 0.76 14.61
CA PHE A 145 -6.90 1.27 14.64
C PHE A 145 -6.66 2.26 15.79
N GLY A 146 -7.69 2.68 16.52
CA GLY A 146 -7.59 3.69 17.57
C GLY A 146 -7.05 5.04 17.09
N ARG A 147 -7.26 5.39 15.81
CA ARG A 147 -6.72 6.59 15.16
C ARG A 147 -7.69 7.14 14.13
N PRO A 148 -7.69 8.46 13.89
CA PRO A 148 -8.45 9.06 12.80
C PRO A 148 -8.09 8.43 11.44
N ALA A 149 -9.05 8.33 10.54
CA ALA A 149 -8.86 7.85 9.19
C ALA A 149 -9.05 8.97 8.17
N LEU A 150 -8.07 9.13 7.27
CA LEU A 150 -8.17 9.92 6.06
C LEU A 150 -8.49 8.99 4.89
N VAL A 151 -9.59 9.22 4.21
CA VAL A 151 -9.99 8.44 3.04
C VAL A 151 -9.51 9.14 1.78
N ILE A 152 -8.73 8.42 0.96
CA ILE A 152 -8.28 8.89 -0.37
C ILE A 152 -9.25 8.40 -1.44
N ALA A 153 -9.52 9.24 -2.42
CA ALA A 153 -10.37 8.97 -3.57
C ALA A 153 -11.82 8.63 -3.18
N ARG A 154 -12.39 9.34 -2.18
CA ARG A 154 -13.71 9.04 -1.63
C ARG A 154 -14.80 8.94 -2.71
N ASP A 155 -14.82 9.86 -3.66
CA ASP A 155 -15.87 10.02 -4.66
C ASP A 155 -15.40 9.70 -6.09
N ARG A 156 -14.30 8.96 -6.22
CA ARG A 156 -13.69 8.60 -7.50
C ARG A 156 -12.91 7.31 -7.41
N ASP A 157 -12.47 6.78 -8.53
CA ASP A 157 -11.55 5.66 -8.56
C ASP A 157 -10.16 6.07 -8.07
N GLN A 158 -9.48 5.17 -7.37
CA GLN A 158 -8.08 5.34 -6.99
C GLN A 158 -7.19 5.38 -8.25
N PRO A 159 -6.03 6.08 -8.20
CA PRO A 159 -5.07 6.06 -9.32
C PRO A 159 -4.56 4.65 -9.66
N ALA A 160 -4.54 3.76 -8.69
CA ALA A 160 -4.20 2.35 -8.83
C ALA A 160 -5.07 1.50 -7.89
N PHE A 161 -5.02 0.18 -8.04
CA PHE A 161 -5.75 -0.78 -7.20
C PHE A 161 -5.40 -0.67 -5.70
N HIS A 162 -4.18 -0.21 -5.35
CA HIS A 162 -3.75 0.07 -3.98
C HIS A 162 -3.09 1.45 -3.88
N ILE A 163 -3.35 2.17 -2.79
CA ILE A 163 -2.81 3.52 -2.59
C ILE A 163 -1.30 3.53 -2.33
N ASP A 164 -0.71 2.46 -1.84
CA ASP A 164 0.73 2.33 -1.62
C ASP A 164 1.55 2.24 -2.93
N MET A 165 0.86 2.03 -4.04
CA MET A 165 1.47 2.09 -5.37
C MET A 165 1.68 3.54 -5.82
N THR A 166 0.92 4.48 -5.29
CA THR A 166 0.86 5.86 -5.78
C THR A 166 1.19 6.91 -4.73
N THR A 167 1.18 6.53 -3.45
CA THR A 167 1.22 7.49 -2.34
C THR A 167 2.08 6.95 -1.21
N THR A 168 2.92 7.84 -0.63
CA THR A 168 3.86 7.48 0.44
C THR A 168 3.89 8.54 1.53
N PRO A 169 3.53 8.25 2.78
CA PRO A 169 3.85 9.12 3.90
C PRO A 169 5.37 9.03 4.22
N ILE A 170 6.08 10.15 4.17
CA ILE A 170 7.49 10.25 4.54
C ILE A 170 7.71 11.04 5.84
N GLY A 171 6.77 10.93 6.71
CA GLY A 171 6.72 11.56 8.03
C GLY A 171 5.30 12.01 8.33
N ASP A 172 5.19 12.89 9.32
CA ASP A 172 3.88 13.31 9.84
C ASP A 172 3.27 14.49 9.09
N HIS A 173 4.02 15.09 8.15
CA HIS A 173 3.62 16.33 7.49
C HIS A 173 3.76 16.30 5.96
N LYS A 174 4.33 15.24 5.41
CA LYS A 174 4.65 15.20 3.97
C LYS A 174 4.30 13.86 3.34
N PHE A 175 3.82 13.93 2.09
CA PHE A 175 3.59 12.79 1.23
C PHE A 175 4.36 12.91 -0.08
N LEU A 176 4.86 11.79 -0.57
CA LEU A 176 5.24 11.62 -1.96
C LEU A 176 4.02 11.08 -2.72
N VAL A 177 3.67 11.72 -3.83
CA VAL A 177 2.54 11.30 -4.68
C VAL A 177 3.04 11.06 -6.09
N GLY A 178 2.69 9.93 -6.67
CA GLY A 178 3.06 9.55 -8.02
C GLY A 178 2.72 10.62 -9.06
N ASP A 179 3.51 10.69 -10.13
CA ASP A 179 3.35 11.64 -11.23
C ASP A 179 3.76 11.00 -12.56
N PRO A 180 2.78 10.52 -13.35
CA PRO A 180 3.04 10.00 -14.69
C PRO A 180 3.66 11.02 -15.65
N ILE A 181 3.21 12.28 -15.65
CA ILE A 181 3.75 13.31 -16.55
C ILE A 181 5.24 13.55 -16.25
N LEU A 182 5.61 13.68 -14.98
CA LEU A 182 7.00 13.83 -14.56
C LEU A 182 7.89 12.69 -15.12
N ALA A 183 7.41 11.46 -15.06
CA ALA A 183 8.12 10.30 -15.58
C ALA A 183 8.18 10.29 -17.11
N ILE A 184 7.07 10.59 -17.77
CA ILE A 184 6.97 10.64 -19.25
C ILE A 184 7.89 11.70 -19.83
N GLU A 185 7.92 12.89 -19.25
CA GLU A 185 8.80 13.99 -19.70
C GLU A 185 10.27 13.59 -19.57
N ALA A 186 10.68 12.98 -18.45
CA ALA A 186 12.04 12.49 -18.28
C ALA A 186 12.41 11.42 -19.32
N LEU A 187 11.50 10.51 -19.67
CA LEU A 187 11.75 9.50 -20.69
C LEU A 187 11.73 10.04 -22.11
N LYS A 188 10.90 11.04 -22.40
CA LYS A 188 10.88 11.73 -23.71
C LYS A 188 12.14 12.57 -23.95
N ALA A 189 12.82 13.01 -22.89
CA ALA A 189 14.06 13.79 -22.98
C ALA A 189 15.31 12.94 -23.28
N LEU A 190 15.23 11.61 -23.21
CA LEU A 190 16.35 10.72 -23.53
C LEU A 190 16.74 10.80 -25.02
N SER A 191 18.05 10.83 -25.30
CA SER A 191 18.56 10.63 -26.65
C SER A 191 18.20 9.20 -27.15
N PRO A 192 18.24 8.97 -28.46
CA PRO A 192 17.99 7.64 -29.01
C PRO A 192 18.92 6.55 -28.42
N GLU A 193 20.17 6.88 -28.16
CA GLU A 193 21.18 5.99 -27.58
C GLU A 193 20.86 5.66 -26.12
N GLU A 194 20.53 6.68 -25.31
CA GLU A 194 20.12 6.52 -23.91
C GLU A 194 18.82 5.72 -23.81
N ARG A 195 17.83 6.02 -24.66
CA ARG A 195 16.58 5.27 -24.72
C ARG A 195 16.81 3.78 -25.03
N ALA A 196 17.66 3.49 -26.04
CA ALA A 196 18.02 2.11 -26.39
C ALA A 196 18.75 1.40 -25.24
N ALA A 197 19.65 2.08 -24.54
CA ALA A 197 20.35 1.54 -23.38
C ALA A 197 19.36 1.27 -22.24
N THR A 198 18.50 2.21 -21.91
CA THR A 198 17.48 2.08 -20.85
C THR A 198 16.51 0.92 -21.15
N ASN A 199 16.04 0.79 -22.40
CA ASN A 199 15.18 -0.35 -22.79
C ASN A 199 15.89 -1.70 -22.56
N ARG A 200 17.18 -1.82 -22.86
CA ARG A 200 17.95 -3.05 -22.62
C ARG A 200 18.08 -3.36 -21.12
N GLU A 201 18.42 -2.37 -20.32
CA GLU A 201 18.57 -2.54 -18.86
C GLU A 201 17.24 -2.90 -18.19
N MET A 202 16.15 -2.24 -18.57
CA MET A 202 14.81 -2.58 -18.10
C MET A 202 14.41 -4.01 -18.48
N ALA A 203 14.66 -4.43 -19.74
CA ALA A 203 14.36 -5.77 -20.20
C ALA A 203 15.17 -6.81 -19.42
N LEU A 204 16.47 -6.58 -19.20
CA LEU A 204 17.33 -7.44 -18.40
C LEU A 204 16.83 -7.56 -16.96
N ASN A 205 16.54 -6.44 -16.32
CA ASN A 205 16.05 -6.39 -14.96
C ASN A 205 14.69 -7.09 -14.78
N ALA A 206 13.81 -6.93 -15.77
CA ALA A 206 12.51 -7.57 -15.80
C ALA A 206 12.53 -9.04 -16.24
N GLY A 207 13.67 -9.56 -16.69
CA GLY A 207 13.75 -10.91 -17.28
C GLY A 207 12.90 -11.05 -18.53
N ILE A 208 12.86 -9.99 -19.37
CA ILE A 208 12.15 -9.97 -20.65
C ILE A 208 13.16 -10.22 -21.75
N THR A 209 12.90 -11.23 -22.62
CA THR A 209 13.69 -11.46 -23.82
C THR A 209 13.43 -10.32 -24.81
N SER A 210 14.42 -9.52 -25.07
CA SER A 210 14.32 -8.16 -25.54
C SER A 210 14.15 -7.97 -27.04
N GLY A 211 13.99 -6.75 -27.43
CA GLY A 211 13.75 -6.13 -28.72
C GLY A 211 12.53 -5.25 -28.69
N GLU A 212 11.81 -5.24 -27.56
CA GLU A 212 10.61 -4.45 -27.38
C GLU A 212 10.93 -3.03 -26.87
N ASP A 213 10.24 -2.02 -27.38
CA ASP A 213 10.30 -0.67 -26.84
C ASP A 213 9.45 -0.57 -25.56
N LEU A 214 10.02 -0.97 -24.42
CA LEU A 214 9.35 -0.96 -23.12
C LEU A 214 8.98 0.47 -22.71
N ILE A 215 9.86 1.44 -22.98
CA ILE A 215 9.59 2.86 -22.71
C ILE A 215 8.39 3.35 -23.51
N GLY A 216 8.33 3.01 -24.81
CA GLY A 216 7.18 3.38 -25.64
C GLY A 216 5.88 2.77 -25.15
N LYS A 217 5.90 1.51 -24.71
CA LYS A 217 4.73 0.85 -24.14
C LYS A 217 4.27 1.51 -22.83
N LEU A 218 5.20 1.83 -21.94
CA LEU A 218 4.90 2.53 -20.68
C LEU A 218 4.29 3.90 -20.93
N ILE A 219 4.91 4.70 -21.81
CA ILE A 219 4.38 6.00 -22.17
C ILE A 219 2.98 5.87 -22.77
N ALA A 220 2.78 4.96 -23.72
CA ALA A 220 1.48 4.78 -24.38
C ALA A 220 0.37 4.34 -23.40
N ALA A 221 0.72 3.59 -22.36
CA ALA A 221 -0.23 3.14 -21.35
C ALA A 221 -0.64 4.25 -20.39
N GLU A 222 0.27 5.18 -20.08
CA GLU A 222 0.07 6.21 -19.06
C GLU A 222 -0.23 7.59 -19.62
N ASP A 223 0.11 7.88 -20.89
CA ASP A 223 -0.05 9.22 -21.49
C ASP A 223 -1.53 9.50 -21.78
N ASN A 224 -2.31 9.64 -20.71
CA ASN A 224 -3.71 10.05 -20.78
C ASN A 224 -4.06 11.01 -19.63
N ALA A 225 -4.88 12.02 -19.97
CA ALA A 225 -5.28 13.06 -19.04
C ALA A 225 -6.06 12.54 -17.82
N SER A 226 -6.81 11.45 -17.98
CA SER A 226 -7.59 10.87 -16.88
C SER A 226 -6.70 10.26 -15.80
N ASN A 227 -5.62 9.56 -16.19
CA ASN A 227 -4.66 9.02 -15.22
C ASN A 227 -4.02 10.14 -14.44
N GLN A 228 -3.43 11.14 -15.10
CA GLN A 228 -2.81 12.27 -14.42
C GLN A 228 -3.78 12.98 -13.48
N ALA A 229 -5.02 13.22 -13.90
CA ALA A 229 -6.05 13.87 -13.09
C ALA A 229 -6.32 13.13 -11.77
N ASN A 230 -6.29 11.77 -11.77
CA ASN A 230 -6.45 10.99 -10.55
C ASN A 230 -5.29 11.16 -9.57
N TYR A 231 -4.04 11.24 -10.06
CA TYR A 231 -2.88 11.53 -9.21
C TYR A 231 -2.93 12.96 -8.67
N ASP A 232 -3.34 13.92 -9.49
CA ASP A 232 -3.47 15.32 -9.09
C ASP A 232 -4.58 15.53 -8.07
N ALA A 233 -5.71 14.85 -8.23
CA ALA A 233 -6.78 14.83 -7.24
C ALA A 233 -6.32 14.24 -5.90
N THR A 234 -5.55 13.14 -5.92
CA THR A 234 -4.96 12.56 -4.70
C THR A 234 -4.02 13.54 -4.00
N ALA A 235 -3.18 14.22 -4.77
CA ALA A 235 -2.29 15.25 -4.23
C ALA A 235 -3.06 16.44 -3.63
N ALA A 236 -4.16 16.86 -4.28
CA ALA A 236 -5.04 17.92 -3.79
C ALA A 236 -5.74 17.53 -2.48
N GLU A 237 -6.33 16.33 -2.40
CA GLU A 237 -6.97 15.80 -1.18
C GLU A 237 -6.00 15.76 0.01
N LEU A 238 -4.78 15.29 -0.20
CA LEU A 238 -3.75 15.26 0.84
C LEU A 238 -3.30 16.67 1.24
N LYS A 239 -3.19 17.59 0.28
CA LYS A 239 -2.85 18.99 0.56
C LYS A 239 -3.96 19.70 1.34
N GLU A 240 -5.22 19.45 1.01
CA GLU A 240 -6.38 19.95 1.75
C GLU A 240 -6.41 19.40 3.18
N ALA A 241 -5.98 18.16 3.38
CA ALA A 241 -5.80 17.55 4.69
C ALA A 241 -4.59 18.11 5.47
N GLY A 242 -3.87 19.09 4.93
CA GLY A 242 -2.79 19.82 5.61
C GLY A 242 -1.40 19.21 5.42
N TYR A 243 -1.20 18.39 4.40
CA TYR A 243 0.10 17.80 4.10
C TYR A 243 0.88 18.57 3.03
N GLU A 244 2.20 18.59 3.16
CA GLU A 244 3.11 18.94 2.10
C GLU A 244 3.17 17.81 1.07
N ILE A 245 3.16 18.16 -0.23
CA ILE A 245 3.20 17.19 -1.32
C ILE A 245 4.45 17.39 -2.15
N GLU A 246 5.15 16.28 -2.38
CA GLU A 246 6.25 16.20 -3.36
C GLU A 246 5.91 15.14 -4.39
N ARG A 247 6.21 15.42 -5.67
CA ARG A 247 5.86 14.51 -6.77
C ARG A 247 6.96 13.48 -6.98
N MET A 248 6.56 12.22 -7.25
CA MET A 248 7.42 11.07 -7.47
C MET A 248 7.16 10.47 -8.86
N PRO A 249 8.16 10.22 -9.72
CA PRO A 249 7.88 9.60 -11.01
C PRO A 249 7.18 8.26 -10.82
N ALA A 250 6.15 7.98 -11.63
CA ALA A 250 5.41 6.73 -11.58
C ALA A 250 4.86 6.37 -12.98
N LEU A 251 5.04 5.12 -13.38
CA LEU A 251 4.45 4.57 -14.62
C LEU A 251 4.00 3.14 -14.33
N MET A 252 2.71 2.93 -14.19
CA MET A 252 2.19 1.62 -13.81
C MET A 252 1.61 0.84 -14.97
N GLY A 253 1.38 1.49 -16.13
CA GLY A 253 0.89 0.80 -17.33
C GLY A 253 -0.41 0.07 -17.08
N LEU A 254 -1.32 0.67 -16.31
CA LEU A 254 -2.58 0.05 -15.92
C LEU A 254 -3.29 -0.55 -17.13
N ARG A 255 -3.41 -1.89 -17.14
CA ARG A 255 -4.01 -2.73 -18.19
C ARG A 255 -3.10 -3.18 -19.34
N THR A 256 -1.79 -2.95 -19.28
CA THR A 256 -0.88 -3.70 -20.15
C THR A 256 -0.67 -5.09 -19.57
N THR A 257 -0.93 -6.11 -20.37
CA THR A 257 -0.66 -7.51 -20.01
C THR A 257 0.78 -7.65 -19.51
N TRP A 258 1.02 -8.28 -18.40
CA TRP A 258 2.24 -8.74 -17.70
C TRP A 258 3.60 -8.67 -18.45
N SER A 259 3.65 -7.91 -19.54
CA SER A 259 4.79 -7.73 -20.43
C SER A 259 5.63 -6.50 -20.09
N VAL A 260 5.15 -5.60 -19.23
CA VAL A 260 5.85 -4.37 -18.85
C VAL A 260 5.86 -4.24 -17.33
N PRO A 261 7.01 -3.93 -16.70
CA PRO A 261 7.06 -3.74 -15.25
C PRO A 261 6.28 -2.49 -14.82
N TYR A 262 5.67 -2.53 -13.65
CA TYR A 262 5.15 -1.34 -12.97
C TYR A 262 6.32 -0.56 -12.36
N LEU A 263 6.50 0.67 -12.77
CA LEU A 263 7.53 1.56 -12.21
C LEU A 263 6.88 2.43 -11.13
N THR A 264 6.87 1.93 -9.91
CA THR A 264 6.37 2.68 -8.74
C THR A 264 7.43 2.77 -7.66
N TYR A 265 7.88 3.97 -7.36
CA TYR A 265 8.83 4.24 -6.29
C TYR A 265 8.15 4.55 -4.95
N ASN A 266 6.81 4.47 -4.92
CA ASN A 266 5.98 4.57 -3.71
C ASN A 266 5.81 3.23 -2.99
N ASN A 267 6.12 2.11 -3.63
CA ASN A 267 5.99 0.77 -3.06
C ASN A 267 7.33 0.26 -2.50
N TYR A 268 7.74 0.78 -1.36
CA TYR A 268 9.05 0.68 -0.72
C TYR A 268 8.95 0.15 0.72
N ILE A 269 10.12 -0.04 1.39
CA ILE A 269 10.20 -0.23 2.85
C ILE A 269 10.91 0.98 3.46
N LEU A 270 10.25 1.68 4.40
CA LEU A 270 10.87 2.70 5.24
C LEU A 270 11.25 2.12 6.60
N LYS A 271 12.42 2.55 7.07
CA LYS A 271 12.86 2.34 8.44
C LYS A 271 13.23 3.69 9.05
N ARG A 272 12.58 4.03 10.16
CA ARG A 272 12.87 5.23 10.96
C ARG A 272 12.99 4.80 12.41
N TYR A 273 14.06 5.21 13.07
CA TYR A 273 14.29 4.90 14.48
C TYR A 273 15.27 5.90 15.08
N PRO A 274 15.21 6.16 16.40
CA PRO A 274 16.23 6.93 17.09
C PRO A 274 17.54 6.12 17.10
N ALA A 275 18.66 6.79 16.81
CA ALA A 275 19.99 6.22 17.01
C ALA A 275 20.46 6.48 18.45
N ASP A 276 21.51 5.78 18.87
CA ASP A 276 22.11 5.91 20.22
C ASP A 276 22.60 7.33 20.53
N ASP A 277 22.91 8.11 19.50
CA ASP A 277 23.34 9.52 19.60
C ASP A 277 22.17 10.52 19.65
N GLY A 278 20.94 10.04 19.66
CA GLY A 278 19.72 10.85 19.68
C GLY A 278 19.26 11.38 18.32
N ASN A 279 20.03 11.12 17.24
CA ASN A 279 19.60 11.47 15.89
C ASN A 279 18.57 10.47 15.34
N GLU A 280 17.72 10.89 14.42
CA GLU A 280 16.80 9.99 13.73
C GLU A 280 17.50 9.34 12.53
N VAL A 281 17.56 8.02 12.53
CA VAL A 281 17.98 7.25 11.36
C VAL A 281 16.80 7.08 10.43
N LYS A 282 16.99 7.50 9.17
CA LYS A 282 16.00 7.36 8.09
C LYS A 282 16.59 6.53 6.97
N LYS A 283 16.02 5.37 6.71
CA LYS A 283 16.44 4.47 5.62
C LYS A 283 15.27 4.11 4.74
N VAL A 284 15.52 4.01 3.43
CA VAL A 284 14.57 3.49 2.46
C VAL A 284 15.20 2.36 1.65
N TYR A 285 14.49 1.24 1.56
CA TYR A 285 14.75 0.21 0.57
C TYR A 285 13.89 0.52 -0.64
N LEU A 286 14.54 1.03 -1.69
CA LEU A 286 13.87 1.63 -2.84
C LEU A 286 13.87 0.66 -4.01
N PRO A 287 12.68 0.33 -4.59
CA PRO A 287 12.64 -0.47 -5.80
C PRO A 287 13.32 0.25 -6.96
N GLN A 288 14.08 -0.49 -7.75
CA GLN A 288 14.66 -0.06 -9.03
C GLN A 288 14.30 -1.03 -10.14
N TYR A 289 14.20 -0.51 -11.35
CA TYR A 289 13.63 -1.22 -12.47
C TYR A 289 14.56 -1.29 -13.70
N GLY A 290 15.81 -0.81 -13.53
CA GLY A 290 16.75 -0.66 -14.65
C GLY A 290 16.44 0.55 -15.54
N CYS A 291 15.57 1.44 -15.08
CA CYS A 291 15.26 2.72 -15.73
C CYS A 291 16.10 3.84 -15.09
N ALA A 292 17.37 3.93 -15.48
CA ALA A 292 18.38 4.73 -14.80
C ALA A 292 17.95 6.18 -14.52
N VAL A 293 17.24 6.85 -15.44
CA VAL A 293 16.77 8.22 -15.28
C VAL A 293 15.71 8.30 -14.17
N LEU A 294 14.71 7.43 -14.16
CA LEU A 294 13.64 7.44 -13.14
C LEU A 294 14.13 6.89 -11.82
N ASP A 295 14.93 5.81 -11.84
CA ASP A 295 15.56 5.23 -10.64
C ASP A 295 16.39 6.31 -9.91
N LYS A 296 17.15 7.12 -10.66
CA LYS A 296 17.95 8.20 -10.08
C LYS A 296 17.11 9.38 -9.59
N MET A 297 16.04 9.74 -10.29
CA MET A 297 15.11 10.78 -9.84
C MET A 297 14.48 10.39 -8.49
N ALA A 298 13.97 9.17 -8.36
CA ALA A 298 13.39 8.68 -7.14
C ALA A 298 14.40 8.63 -5.98
N GLU A 299 15.62 8.15 -6.24
CA GLU A 299 16.71 8.15 -5.27
C GLU A 299 17.01 9.56 -4.76
N ASN A 300 17.11 10.56 -5.67
CA ASN A 300 17.38 11.93 -5.31
C ASN A 300 16.27 12.55 -4.44
N ILE A 301 14.99 12.24 -4.73
CA ILE A 301 13.85 12.69 -3.92
C ILE A 301 13.97 12.16 -2.49
N TYR A 302 14.22 10.86 -2.31
CA TYR A 302 14.39 10.31 -0.95
C TYR A 302 15.61 10.88 -0.24
N ARG A 303 16.74 11.06 -0.92
CA ARG A 303 17.95 11.67 -0.34
C ARG A 303 17.72 13.13 0.06
N ALA A 304 17.01 13.91 -0.76
CA ALA A 304 16.63 15.28 -0.43
C ALA A 304 15.73 15.39 0.81
N ASN A 305 14.98 14.32 1.12
CA ASN A 305 14.18 14.19 2.35
C ASN A 305 14.94 13.54 3.52
N GLY A 306 16.26 13.41 3.40
CA GLY A 306 17.14 12.95 4.48
C GLY A 306 17.21 11.43 4.63
N TYR A 307 16.78 10.65 3.65
CA TYR A 307 16.85 9.20 3.70
C TYR A 307 18.17 8.66 3.13
N GLU A 308 18.77 7.71 3.83
CA GLU A 308 19.75 6.79 3.26
C GLU A 308 19.02 5.82 2.34
N VAL A 309 19.44 5.73 1.07
CA VAL A 309 18.76 4.91 0.07
C VAL A 309 19.55 3.63 -0.19
N THR A 310 18.89 2.49 -0.03
CA THR A 310 19.36 1.16 -0.43
C THR A 310 18.53 0.70 -1.63
N PRO A 311 19.10 0.66 -2.84
CA PRO A 311 18.38 0.23 -4.03
C PRO A 311 18.19 -1.30 -4.06
N LEU A 312 17.02 -1.74 -4.53
CA LEU A 312 16.69 -3.15 -4.73
C LEU A 312 16.10 -3.37 -6.13
N GLN A 313 16.68 -4.29 -6.88
CA GLN A 313 16.21 -4.62 -8.24
C GLN A 313 14.89 -5.39 -8.19
N MET A 314 13.83 -4.80 -8.74
CA MET A 314 12.46 -5.30 -8.63
C MET A 314 11.76 -5.50 -9.98
N GLY A 315 12.42 -5.29 -11.11
CA GLY A 315 11.79 -5.32 -12.43
C GLY A 315 11.07 -6.63 -12.75
N SER A 316 11.65 -7.79 -12.37
CA SER A 316 11.02 -9.09 -12.60
C SER A 316 9.77 -9.33 -11.74
N ILE A 317 9.75 -8.81 -10.51
CA ILE A 317 8.61 -8.93 -9.59
C ILE A 317 7.52 -7.92 -9.96
N SER A 318 7.92 -6.71 -10.37
CA SER A 318 6.96 -5.63 -10.66
C SER A 318 6.06 -5.90 -11.88
N LYS A 319 6.43 -6.82 -12.75
CA LYS A 319 5.53 -7.35 -13.81
C LYS A 319 4.30 -8.07 -13.25
N LEU A 320 4.35 -8.49 -12.00
CA LEU A 320 3.26 -9.14 -11.29
C LEU A 320 2.40 -8.14 -10.51
N GLU A 321 2.48 -6.85 -10.86
CA GLU A 321 1.64 -5.78 -10.36
C GLU A 321 1.91 -5.37 -8.89
N GLY A 322 3.18 -5.42 -8.47
CA GLY A 322 3.60 -4.98 -7.14
C GLY A 322 5.11 -4.79 -7.04
N ALA A 323 5.58 -4.35 -5.89
CA ALA A 323 7.00 -4.22 -5.61
C ALA A 323 7.34 -4.68 -4.19
N ILE A 324 8.37 -4.10 -3.57
CA ILE A 324 8.93 -4.61 -2.32
C ILE A 324 7.96 -4.51 -1.14
N ARG A 325 7.14 -3.44 -1.05
CA ARG A 325 6.18 -3.30 0.03
C ARG A 325 5.09 -4.37 -0.05
N CYS A 326 4.58 -4.65 -1.24
CA CYS A 326 3.56 -5.68 -1.47
C CYS A 326 4.04 -7.09 -1.08
N SER A 327 5.34 -7.38 -1.31
CA SER A 327 5.95 -8.68 -1.02
C SER A 327 6.55 -8.79 0.41
N SER A 328 6.29 -7.80 1.27
CA SER A 328 6.89 -7.75 2.61
C SER A 328 5.94 -7.21 3.66
N TYR A 329 6.18 -7.58 4.92
CA TYR A 329 5.48 -7.03 6.07
C TYR A 329 6.43 -6.87 7.27
N ALA A 330 6.32 -5.74 7.97
CA ALA A 330 6.94 -5.58 9.28
C ALA A 330 5.88 -5.91 10.34
N ILE A 331 6.02 -7.02 11.03
CA ILE A 331 5.08 -7.49 12.05
C ILE A 331 5.39 -6.81 13.38
N GLU A 332 6.67 -6.72 13.70
CA GLU A 332 7.17 -6.11 14.92
C GLU A 332 8.44 -5.33 14.64
N ARG A 333 8.63 -4.24 15.36
CA ARG A 333 9.86 -3.45 15.33
C ARG A 333 10.29 -3.17 16.76
N GLU A 334 11.46 -3.66 17.12
CA GLU A 334 12.20 -3.20 18.30
C GLU A 334 12.82 -1.83 17.96
N PHE A 335 12.61 -0.85 18.83
CA PHE A 335 13.19 0.48 18.73
C PHE A 335 14.11 0.73 19.92
#